data_7a819905948196799736ec8b817c6167
#
_entry.id   7a819905948196799736ec8b817c6167
#
_cell.length_a   1.000
_cell.length_b   1.000
_cell.length_c   1.000
_cell.angle_alpha   90.00
_cell.angle_beta   90.00
_cell.angle_gamma   90.00
#
_symmetry.space_group_name_H-M   'P 1'
#
loop_
_entity.id
_entity.type
_entity.pdbx_description
1 polymer ?
#
loop_
_entity_poly.entity_id
_entity_poly.type
_entity_poly.pdbx_seq_one_letter_code
_entity_poly.pdbx_strand_id
1 'polypeptide(L)'
;VKFLSKTEAEISLKNPEVFQGDRDFILSYKLAGKQIHSGVLLFEDLNENYFLAMIQPPQQVSNNMIPPREYVFIVDVSGSMHGFPLDISKELMRNLLSGLRSIDKFNVLLFAASSQALFTNSMSATPENIRKAINLVDRQQGGGGTELLSALLRALAMKSSDDISRTFVAITDGYVSVEKEAFDLISENLGSANFFAFGIGSS
;
A
#
# COMPACT_ATOMS: atom_id res chain seq x y z
N VAL A 1 6.12 -9.06 42.26
CA VAL A 1 6.40 -8.15 41.14
C VAL A 1 6.85 -6.82 41.71
N LYS A 2 8.01 -6.35 41.26
CA LYS A 2 8.58 -5.05 41.62
C LYS A 2 8.76 -4.23 40.36
N PHE A 3 8.08 -3.11 40.23
CA PHE A 3 8.25 -2.20 39.10
C PHE A 3 9.49 -1.34 39.32
N LEU A 4 10.48 -1.46 38.44
CA LEU A 4 11.72 -0.66 38.47
C LEU A 4 11.55 0.66 37.72
N SER A 5 10.72 0.64 36.66
CA SER A 5 10.35 1.80 35.84
C SER A 5 8.95 1.61 35.24
N LYS A 6 8.53 2.54 34.36
CA LYS A 6 7.29 2.37 33.57
C LYS A 6 7.39 1.28 32.50
N THR A 7 8.61 0.85 32.19
CA THR A 7 8.91 -0.10 31.11
C THR A 7 9.62 -1.36 31.60
N GLU A 8 9.88 -1.45 32.91
CA GLU A 8 10.67 -2.54 33.49
C GLU A 8 10.08 -3.01 34.83
N ALA A 9 9.92 -4.32 34.95
CA ALA A 9 9.46 -4.95 36.17
C ALA A 9 10.28 -6.22 36.45
N GLU A 10 10.62 -6.40 37.70
CA GLU A 10 11.27 -7.61 38.22
C GLU A 10 10.21 -8.54 38.83
N ILE A 11 10.23 -9.79 38.43
CA ILE A 11 9.28 -10.81 38.85
C ILE A 11 10.07 -11.91 39.56
N SER A 12 9.75 -12.14 40.83
CA SER A 12 10.38 -13.19 41.61
C SER A 12 9.30 -14.04 42.32
N LEU A 13 9.59 -15.30 42.49
CA LEU A 13 8.75 -16.19 43.31
C LEU A 13 8.91 -15.86 44.77
N LYS A 14 7.81 -15.86 45.52
CA LYS A 14 7.81 -15.46 46.94
C LYS A 14 8.62 -16.41 47.85
N ASN A 15 8.67 -17.69 47.49
CA ASN A 15 9.41 -18.73 48.23
C ASN A 15 10.04 -19.70 47.22
N PRO A 16 11.15 -19.33 46.58
CA PRO A 16 11.76 -20.17 45.52
C PRO A 16 12.22 -21.53 46.04
N GLU A 17 12.59 -21.63 47.33
CA GLU A 17 13.07 -22.87 47.96
C GLU A 17 11.97 -23.93 48.14
N VAL A 18 10.69 -23.54 48.12
CA VAL A 18 9.53 -24.44 48.21
C VAL A 18 9.06 -24.91 46.83
N PHE A 19 9.56 -24.31 45.76
CA PHE A 19 9.18 -24.63 44.41
C PHE A 19 10.04 -25.77 43.86
N GLN A 20 9.48 -26.97 43.82
CA GLN A 20 10.16 -28.17 43.30
C GLN A 20 10.04 -28.34 41.77
N GLY A 21 9.52 -27.35 41.08
CA GLY A 21 9.32 -27.42 39.64
C GLY A 21 8.17 -28.32 39.17
N ASP A 22 7.25 -28.66 40.09
CA ASP A 22 6.10 -29.56 39.90
C ASP A 22 4.84 -28.85 39.43
N ARG A 23 4.90 -27.55 39.14
CA ARG A 23 3.77 -26.72 38.69
C ARG A 23 4.18 -25.75 37.62
N ASP A 24 3.21 -25.46 36.76
CA ASP A 24 3.38 -24.46 35.70
C ASP A 24 3.54 -23.04 36.31
N PHE A 25 4.46 -22.28 35.77
CA PHE A 25 4.57 -20.83 36.01
C PHE A 25 3.84 -20.08 34.94
N ILE A 26 2.73 -19.43 35.29
CA ILE A 26 1.93 -18.64 34.33
C ILE A 26 2.14 -17.16 34.65
N LEU A 27 2.76 -16.44 33.70
CA LEU A 27 2.90 -15.00 33.74
C LEU A 27 1.95 -14.35 32.75
N SER A 28 0.95 -13.62 33.24
CA SER A 28 0.08 -12.81 32.41
C SER A 28 0.49 -11.34 32.51
N TYR A 29 0.80 -10.72 31.38
CA TYR A 29 1.11 -9.29 31.31
C TYR A 29 0.42 -8.64 30.11
N LYS A 30 0.18 -7.34 30.22
CA LYS A 30 -0.37 -6.54 29.14
C LYS A 30 0.53 -5.34 28.91
N LEU A 31 1.07 -5.24 27.71
CA LEU A 31 1.79 -4.05 27.29
C LEU A 31 0.81 -2.89 27.15
N ALA A 32 1.08 -1.80 27.83
CA ALA A 32 0.25 -0.59 27.79
C ALA A 32 0.89 0.42 26.83
N GLY A 33 0.11 0.93 25.89
CA GLY A 33 0.58 2.02 25.03
C GLY A 33 -0.16 2.12 23.70
N LYS A 34 0.00 3.29 23.07
CA LYS A 34 -0.55 3.59 21.75
C LYS A 34 0.50 3.41 20.63
N GLN A 35 1.71 3.00 20.99
CA GLN A 35 2.83 2.83 20.05
C GLN A 35 3.13 1.34 19.84
N ILE A 36 3.87 1.04 18.78
CA ILE A 36 4.44 -0.28 18.56
C ILE A 36 5.48 -0.52 19.65
N HIS A 37 5.35 -1.62 20.38
CA HIS A 37 6.34 -2.07 21.35
C HIS A 37 7.05 -3.29 20.76
N SER A 38 8.38 -3.27 20.75
CA SER A 38 9.20 -4.40 20.36
C SER A 38 10.21 -4.72 21.45
N GLY A 39 10.50 -6.00 21.61
CA GLY A 39 11.53 -6.50 22.50
C GLY A 39 12.24 -7.68 21.86
N VAL A 40 13.54 -7.80 22.11
CA VAL A 40 14.35 -8.95 21.70
C VAL A 40 15.06 -9.48 22.94
N LEU A 41 14.90 -10.77 23.18
CA LEU A 41 15.67 -11.52 24.17
C LEU A 41 16.67 -12.38 23.41
N LEU A 42 17.91 -12.33 23.82
CA LEU A 42 19.01 -13.14 23.28
C LEU A 42 19.47 -14.14 24.35
N PHE A 43 19.70 -15.35 23.94
CA PHE A 43 20.30 -16.39 24.75
C PHE A 43 21.46 -17.03 23.97
N GLU A 44 22.65 -17.00 24.56
CA GLU A 44 23.85 -17.61 24.01
C GLU A 44 24.08 -18.96 24.69
N ASP A 45 24.24 -20.01 23.88
CA ASP A 45 24.66 -21.34 24.33
C ASP A 45 25.97 -21.71 23.63
N LEU A 46 26.62 -22.78 24.10
CA LEU A 46 27.94 -23.22 23.62
C LEU A 46 27.98 -23.54 22.12
N ASN A 47 26.85 -23.99 21.57
CA ASN A 47 26.77 -24.46 20.18
C ASN A 47 25.85 -23.61 19.30
N GLU A 48 24.88 -22.93 19.88
CA GLU A 48 23.84 -22.21 19.14
C GLU A 48 23.40 -20.96 19.92
N ASN A 49 23.01 -19.94 19.20
CA ASN A 49 22.43 -18.73 19.77
C ASN A 49 20.94 -18.67 19.46
N TYR A 50 20.15 -18.33 20.44
CA TYR A 50 18.70 -18.24 20.31
C TYR A 50 18.25 -16.80 20.51
N PHE A 51 17.20 -16.42 19.80
CA PHE A 51 16.53 -15.14 20.06
C PHE A 51 15.01 -15.29 20.08
N LEU A 52 14.38 -14.47 20.90
CA LEU A 52 12.94 -14.30 20.92
C LEU A 52 12.63 -12.84 20.59
N ALA A 53 12.00 -12.62 19.43
CA ALA A 53 11.49 -11.30 19.06
C ALA A 53 10.00 -11.21 19.36
N MET A 54 9.60 -10.18 20.11
CA MET A 54 8.20 -9.86 20.41
C MET A 54 7.86 -8.52 19.81
N ILE A 55 6.79 -8.45 19.02
CA ILE A 55 6.29 -7.22 18.43
C ILE A 55 4.81 -7.09 18.80
N GLN A 56 4.50 -6.07 19.57
CA GLN A 56 3.13 -5.73 19.95
C GLN A 56 2.63 -4.59 19.07
N PRO A 57 1.66 -4.82 18.18
CA PRO A 57 1.06 -3.76 17.41
C PRO A 57 0.27 -2.79 18.30
N PRO A 58 0.05 -1.55 17.89
CA PRO A 58 -0.78 -0.61 18.61
C PRO A 58 -2.24 -1.08 18.60
N GLN A 59 -2.98 -0.74 19.65
CA GLN A 59 -4.40 -1.09 19.74
C GLN A 59 -5.23 -0.46 18.59
N GLN A 60 -4.81 0.71 18.12
CA GLN A 60 -5.40 1.42 17.00
C GLN A 60 -4.29 2.11 16.19
N VAL A 61 -4.28 1.89 14.89
CA VAL A 61 -3.36 2.58 13.98
C VAL A 61 -3.90 3.98 13.72
N SER A 62 -3.13 5.01 14.07
CA SER A 62 -3.47 6.39 13.77
C SER A 62 -2.84 6.82 12.43
N ASN A 63 -3.46 7.80 11.76
CA ASN A 63 -3.02 8.24 10.42
C ASN A 63 -1.57 8.72 10.36
N ASN A 64 -1.03 9.25 11.47
CA ASN A 64 0.36 9.68 11.57
C ASN A 64 1.37 8.51 11.66
N MET A 65 0.90 7.29 11.94
CA MET A 65 1.73 6.07 11.95
C MET A 65 1.83 5.41 10.56
N ILE A 66 1.00 5.84 9.62
CA ILE A 66 1.00 5.32 8.26
C ILE A 66 1.94 6.20 7.42
N PRO A 67 3.06 5.64 6.91
CA PRO A 67 3.98 6.41 6.07
C PRO A 67 3.29 6.95 4.81
N PRO A 68 3.84 7.98 4.17
CA PRO A 68 3.39 8.46 2.87
C PRO A 68 3.41 7.33 1.84
N ARG A 69 2.46 7.35 0.92
CA ARG A 69 2.34 6.38 -0.18
C ARG A 69 2.31 7.11 -1.51
N GLU A 70 2.70 6.41 -2.56
CA GLU A 70 2.59 6.89 -3.93
C GLU A 70 1.60 6.02 -4.71
N TYR A 71 0.67 6.67 -5.39
CA TYR A 71 -0.32 6.02 -6.23
C TYR A 71 -0.18 6.47 -7.68
N VAL A 72 -0.05 5.51 -8.60
CA VAL A 72 -0.05 5.76 -10.04
C VAL A 72 -1.31 5.12 -10.63
N PHE A 73 -2.28 5.96 -10.97
CA PHE A 73 -3.52 5.54 -11.60
C PHE A 73 -3.31 5.42 -13.12
N ILE A 74 -3.64 4.28 -13.69
CA ILE A 74 -3.55 3.96 -15.11
C ILE A 74 -4.96 3.74 -15.61
N VAL A 75 -5.54 4.73 -16.30
CA VAL A 75 -6.97 4.77 -16.61
C VAL A 75 -7.17 4.61 -18.10
N ASP A 76 -7.91 3.59 -18.46
CA ASP A 76 -8.37 3.35 -19.83
C ASP A 76 -9.42 4.40 -20.23
N VAL A 77 -9.19 5.05 -21.36
CA VAL A 77 -10.13 5.99 -21.96
C VAL A 77 -10.33 5.66 -23.46
N SER A 78 -10.12 4.39 -23.84
CA SER A 78 -10.28 3.86 -25.19
C SER A 78 -11.75 3.84 -25.65
N GLY A 79 -11.97 3.44 -26.89
CA GLY A 79 -13.29 3.42 -27.49
C GLY A 79 -14.28 2.48 -26.80
N SER A 80 -13.84 1.33 -26.28
CA SER A 80 -14.66 0.37 -25.54
C SER A 80 -15.19 0.94 -24.22
N MET A 81 -14.44 1.86 -23.61
CA MET A 81 -14.83 2.55 -22.39
C MET A 81 -15.97 3.55 -22.57
N HIS A 82 -16.37 3.87 -23.81
CA HIS A 82 -17.42 4.88 -24.07
C HIS A 82 -18.73 4.57 -23.33
N GLY A 83 -19.31 5.60 -22.70
CA GLY A 83 -20.56 5.50 -21.94
C GLY A 83 -20.38 4.93 -20.54
N PHE A 84 -21.16 3.92 -20.17
CA PHE A 84 -21.24 3.37 -18.80
C PHE A 84 -19.88 2.99 -18.19
N PRO A 85 -18.96 2.28 -18.85
CA PRO A 85 -17.67 1.93 -18.24
C PRO A 85 -16.86 3.18 -17.84
N LEU A 86 -16.85 4.19 -18.70
CA LEU A 86 -16.12 5.44 -18.44
C LEU A 86 -16.76 6.25 -17.31
N ASP A 87 -18.10 6.27 -17.23
CA ASP A 87 -18.81 6.98 -16.15
C ASP A 87 -18.49 6.35 -14.78
N ILE A 88 -18.48 5.02 -14.68
CA ILE A 88 -18.07 4.30 -13.47
C ILE A 88 -16.59 4.56 -13.16
N SER A 89 -15.71 4.56 -14.17
CA SER A 89 -14.29 4.89 -13.99
C SER A 89 -14.09 6.30 -13.42
N LYS A 90 -14.86 7.28 -13.91
CA LYS A 90 -14.84 8.66 -13.40
C LYS A 90 -15.27 8.73 -11.94
N GLU A 91 -16.34 8.02 -11.58
CA GLU A 91 -16.82 7.96 -10.20
C GLU A 91 -15.80 7.29 -9.28
N LEU A 92 -15.25 6.14 -9.70
CA LEU A 92 -14.19 5.44 -8.98
C LEU A 92 -12.97 6.35 -8.77
N MET A 93 -12.51 7.03 -9.82
CA MET A 93 -11.39 7.95 -9.73
C MET A 93 -11.63 9.11 -8.77
N ARG A 94 -12.83 9.70 -8.78
CA ARG A 94 -13.19 10.76 -7.80
C ARG A 94 -13.10 10.24 -6.37
N ASN A 95 -13.62 9.03 -6.12
CA ASN A 95 -13.60 8.42 -4.80
C ASN A 95 -12.16 8.11 -4.35
N LEU A 96 -11.34 7.49 -5.22
CA LEU A 96 -9.94 7.15 -4.92
C LEU A 96 -9.09 8.41 -4.67
N LEU A 97 -9.19 9.43 -5.54
CA LEU A 97 -8.44 10.67 -5.40
C LEU A 97 -8.85 11.47 -4.15
N SER A 98 -10.14 11.49 -3.82
CA SER A 98 -10.65 12.19 -2.63
C SER A 98 -10.23 11.50 -1.32
N GLY A 99 -9.92 10.20 -1.36
CA GLY A 99 -9.42 9.43 -0.22
C GLY A 99 -7.93 9.60 0.07
N LEU A 100 -7.16 10.26 -0.82
CA LEU A 100 -5.73 10.48 -0.63
C LEU A 100 -5.47 11.52 0.46
N ARG A 101 -4.43 11.27 1.26
CA ARG A 101 -3.95 12.23 2.26
C ARG A 101 -3.01 13.24 1.60
N SER A 102 -2.95 14.45 2.12
CA SER A 102 -2.08 15.51 1.59
C SER A 102 -0.58 15.14 1.58
N ILE A 103 -0.16 14.18 2.42
CA ILE A 103 1.20 13.65 2.48
C ILE A 103 1.46 12.56 1.44
N ASP A 104 0.41 11.97 0.85
CA ASP A 104 0.54 10.98 -0.22
C ASP A 104 0.90 11.68 -1.53
N LYS A 105 1.55 10.94 -2.43
CA LYS A 105 1.83 11.39 -3.80
C LYS A 105 0.99 10.62 -4.79
N PHE A 106 0.68 11.22 -5.91
CA PHE A 106 -0.03 10.51 -6.97
C PHE A 106 0.29 11.05 -8.37
N ASN A 107 0.00 10.23 -9.36
CA ASN A 107 -0.07 10.61 -10.76
C ASN A 107 -1.27 9.92 -11.42
N VAL A 108 -1.74 10.46 -12.52
CA VAL A 108 -2.78 9.86 -13.37
C VAL A 108 -2.22 9.75 -14.78
N LEU A 109 -2.22 8.54 -15.31
CA LEU A 109 -1.85 8.23 -16.67
C LEU A 109 -3.11 7.75 -17.40
N LEU A 110 -3.58 8.51 -18.36
CA LEU A 110 -4.66 8.11 -19.25
C LEU A 110 -4.06 7.38 -20.44
N PHE A 111 -4.73 6.34 -20.93
CA PHE A 111 -4.33 5.67 -22.16
C PHE A 111 -5.51 5.29 -23.05
N ALA A 112 -5.25 5.33 -24.35
CA ALA A 112 -6.08 4.84 -25.45
C ALA A 112 -5.13 4.39 -26.57
N ALA A 113 -5.19 4.97 -27.77
CA ALA A 113 -4.19 4.77 -28.83
C ALA A 113 -2.81 5.38 -28.48
N SER A 114 -2.75 6.23 -27.47
CA SER A 114 -1.53 6.80 -26.89
C SER A 114 -1.72 7.00 -25.40
N SER A 115 -0.63 7.29 -24.68
CA SER A 115 -0.72 7.54 -23.24
C SER A 115 -0.30 8.97 -22.88
N GLN A 116 -1.01 9.56 -21.91
CA GLN A 116 -0.75 10.90 -21.38
C GLN A 116 -0.70 10.84 -19.84
N ALA A 117 0.39 11.30 -19.25
CA ALA A 117 0.48 11.50 -17.82
C ALA A 117 0.08 12.93 -17.43
N LEU A 118 -0.63 13.08 -16.31
CA LEU A 118 -1.03 14.38 -15.78
C LEU A 118 0.19 15.20 -15.36
N PHE A 119 1.15 14.55 -14.71
CA PHE A 119 2.39 15.17 -14.27
C PHE A 119 3.60 14.39 -14.78
N THR A 120 4.74 15.04 -14.94
CA THR A 120 6.01 14.38 -15.28
C THR A 120 6.44 13.39 -14.20
N ASN A 121 6.26 13.75 -12.93
CA ASN A 121 6.49 12.90 -11.76
C ASN A 121 5.27 13.00 -10.83
N SER A 122 5.11 12.01 -9.93
CA SER A 122 4.03 12.05 -8.95
C SER A 122 4.12 13.29 -8.05
N MET A 123 2.98 13.91 -7.83
CA MET A 123 2.82 15.14 -7.06
C MET A 123 2.05 14.88 -5.75
N SER A 124 2.28 15.70 -4.74
CA SER A 124 1.52 15.61 -3.48
C SER A 124 0.02 15.77 -3.72
N ALA A 125 -0.78 15.01 -2.98
CA ALA A 125 -2.24 15.00 -3.10
C ALA A 125 -2.88 16.25 -2.46
N THR A 126 -2.46 17.43 -2.93
CA THR A 126 -3.07 18.69 -2.53
C THR A 126 -4.46 18.83 -3.18
N PRO A 127 -5.38 19.60 -2.55
CA PRO A 127 -6.70 19.85 -3.14
C PRO A 127 -6.64 20.42 -4.57
N GLU A 128 -5.61 21.20 -4.89
CA GLU A 128 -5.40 21.73 -6.24
C GLU A 128 -5.01 20.63 -7.24
N ASN A 129 -4.06 19.76 -6.88
CA ASN A 129 -3.60 18.67 -7.73
C ASN A 129 -4.70 17.62 -7.94
N ILE A 130 -5.48 17.32 -6.88
CA ILE A 130 -6.66 16.44 -6.96
C ILE A 130 -7.68 17.02 -7.93
N ARG A 131 -8.01 18.31 -7.85
CA ARG A 131 -8.93 18.96 -8.80
C ARG A 131 -8.42 18.89 -10.25
N LYS A 132 -7.11 19.08 -10.47
CA LYS A 132 -6.51 18.91 -11.82
C LYS A 132 -6.72 17.50 -12.36
N ALA A 133 -6.53 16.49 -11.52
CA ALA A 133 -6.72 15.09 -11.90
C ALA A 133 -8.19 14.77 -12.21
N ILE A 134 -9.10 15.17 -11.36
CA ILE A 134 -10.53 14.97 -11.56
C ILE A 134 -10.98 15.66 -12.88
N ASN A 135 -10.57 16.90 -13.10
CA ASN A 135 -10.88 17.63 -14.34
C ASN A 135 -10.31 16.96 -15.58
N LEU A 136 -9.10 16.34 -15.49
CA LEU A 136 -8.49 15.61 -16.60
C LEU A 136 -9.34 14.39 -16.96
N VAL A 137 -9.75 13.61 -15.95
CA VAL A 137 -10.54 12.39 -16.14
C VAL A 137 -11.97 12.73 -16.61
N ASP A 138 -12.59 13.74 -16.02
CA ASP A 138 -13.97 14.14 -16.35
C ASP A 138 -14.15 14.61 -17.80
N ARG A 139 -13.11 15.18 -18.41
CA ARG A 139 -13.13 15.63 -19.81
C ARG A 139 -13.05 14.50 -20.82
N GLN A 140 -12.73 13.27 -20.39
CA GLN A 140 -12.65 12.14 -21.30
C GLN A 140 -14.03 11.72 -21.79
N GLN A 141 -14.12 11.31 -23.07
CA GLN A 141 -15.37 10.86 -23.69
C GLN A 141 -15.28 9.40 -24.17
N GLY A 142 -14.08 8.80 -24.08
CA GLY A 142 -13.82 7.47 -24.63
C GLY A 142 -13.59 7.51 -26.14
N GLY A 143 -12.48 6.95 -26.60
CA GLY A 143 -12.17 6.88 -28.02
C GLY A 143 -10.74 6.42 -28.31
N GLY A 144 -10.52 5.96 -29.54
CA GLY A 144 -9.23 5.41 -29.98
C GLY A 144 -9.05 3.93 -29.63
N GLY A 145 -7.84 3.42 -29.92
CA GLY A 145 -7.43 2.05 -29.61
C GLY A 145 -7.04 1.87 -28.15
N THR A 146 -6.52 0.70 -27.79
CA THR A 146 -6.16 0.32 -26.39
C THR A 146 -4.71 -0.15 -26.37
N GLU A 147 -3.77 0.77 -26.14
CA GLU A 147 -2.32 0.50 -26.11
C GLU A 147 -1.84 0.31 -24.65
N LEU A 148 -2.36 -0.75 -23.99
CA LEU A 148 -2.11 -1.02 -22.56
C LEU A 148 -0.62 -1.24 -22.26
N LEU A 149 0.11 -2.02 -23.07
CA LEU A 149 1.52 -2.32 -22.80
C LEU A 149 2.38 -1.06 -22.80
N SER A 150 2.14 -0.16 -23.75
CA SER A 150 2.84 1.13 -23.80
C SER A 150 2.56 1.98 -22.57
N ALA A 151 1.31 1.97 -22.08
CA ALA A 151 0.91 2.68 -20.88
C ALA A 151 1.55 2.09 -19.61
N LEU A 152 1.59 0.76 -19.50
CA LEU A 152 2.25 0.05 -18.40
C LEU A 152 3.75 0.33 -18.35
N LEU A 153 4.44 0.20 -19.50
CA LEU A 153 5.88 0.53 -19.60
C LEU A 153 6.16 1.94 -19.12
N ARG A 154 5.34 2.90 -19.56
CA ARG A 154 5.49 4.29 -19.17
C ARG A 154 5.24 4.50 -17.67
N ALA A 155 4.22 3.85 -17.10
CA ALA A 155 3.90 3.95 -15.67
C ALA A 155 5.01 3.34 -14.80
N LEU A 156 5.50 2.15 -15.16
CA LEU A 156 6.56 1.45 -14.45
C LEU A 156 7.90 2.19 -14.53
N ALA A 157 8.17 2.88 -15.64
CA ALA A 157 9.38 3.71 -15.83
C ALA A 157 9.35 5.05 -15.05
N MET A 158 8.23 5.43 -14.44
CA MET A 158 8.17 6.65 -13.62
C MET A 158 9.09 6.55 -12.42
N LYS A 159 9.91 7.59 -12.19
CA LYS A 159 10.80 7.64 -11.04
C LYS A 159 10.02 7.57 -9.73
N SER A 160 10.45 6.70 -8.83
CA SER A 160 9.97 6.62 -7.45
C SER A 160 11.01 7.17 -6.49
N SER A 161 10.60 7.56 -5.31
CA SER A 161 11.53 7.72 -4.18
C SER A 161 11.61 6.38 -3.43
N ASP A 162 12.83 5.94 -3.11
CA ASP A 162 13.11 4.62 -2.51
C ASP A 162 12.43 4.40 -1.15
N ASP A 163 12.07 5.49 -0.46
CA ASP A 163 11.46 5.46 0.88
C ASP A 163 9.92 5.45 0.88
N ILE A 164 9.27 5.41 -0.29
CA ILE A 164 7.81 5.50 -0.39
C ILE A 164 7.25 4.24 -1.05
N SER A 165 6.33 3.55 -0.36
CA SER A 165 5.60 2.44 -0.95
C SER A 165 4.75 2.90 -2.13
N ARG A 166 4.99 2.32 -3.31
CA ARG A 166 4.28 2.64 -4.55
C ARG A 166 3.17 1.63 -4.82
N THR A 167 2.05 2.12 -5.30
CA THR A 167 0.90 1.31 -5.72
C THR A 167 0.45 1.77 -7.10
N PHE A 168 0.40 0.84 -8.04
CA PHE A 168 -0.24 1.04 -9.33
C PHE A 168 -1.70 0.60 -9.27
N VAL A 169 -2.58 1.38 -9.87
CA VAL A 169 -4.01 1.10 -9.95
C VAL A 169 -4.45 1.22 -11.41
N ALA A 170 -4.67 0.09 -12.05
CA ALA A 170 -5.18 0.03 -13.43
C ALA A 170 -6.71 -0.06 -13.43
N ILE A 171 -7.34 0.71 -14.30
CA ILE A 171 -8.81 0.75 -14.49
C ILE A 171 -9.06 0.59 -15.99
N THR A 172 -9.72 -0.50 -16.40
CA THR A 172 -9.99 -0.85 -17.79
C THR A 172 -11.27 -1.69 -17.88
N ASP A 173 -11.89 -1.78 -19.05
CA ASP A 173 -13.03 -2.69 -19.30
C ASP A 173 -12.62 -4.13 -19.63
N GLY A 174 -11.31 -4.42 -19.64
CA GLY A 174 -10.79 -5.78 -19.78
C GLY A 174 -10.69 -6.29 -21.24
N TYR A 175 -11.10 -5.53 -22.24
CA TYR A 175 -10.93 -5.91 -23.64
C TYR A 175 -9.49 -5.67 -24.11
N VAL A 176 -8.55 -6.45 -23.59
CA VAL A 176 -7.13 -6.31 -23.92
C VAL A 176 -6.62 -7.62 -24.52
N SER A 177 -6.17 -7.58 -25.77
CA SER A 177 -5.63 -8.75 -26.48
C SER A 177 -4.23 -9.21 -26.04
N VAL A 178 -3.65 -8.52 -25.05
CA VAL A 178 -2.23 -8.68 -24.64
C VAL A 178 -2.10 -8.97 -23.14
N GLU A 179 -3.05 -9.75 -22.57
CA GLU A 179 -3.08 -10.03 -21.14
C GLU A 179 -1.79 -10.68 -20.63
N LYS A 180 -1.28 -11.68 -21.34
CA LYS A 180 -0.08 -12.41 -20.95
C LYS A 180 1.13 -11.50 -20.90
N GLU A 181 1.35 -10.73 -21.96
CA GLU A 181 2.46 -9.79 -22.10
C GLU A 181 2.37 -8.69 -21.01
N ALA A 182 1.16 -8.25 -20.65
CA ALA A 182 0.94 -7.31 -19.57
C ALA A 182 1.32 -7.90 -18.21
N PHE A 183 0.93 -9.15 -17.93
CA PHE A 183 1.32 -9.85 -16.70
C PHE A 183 2.83 -10.07 -16.60
N ASP A 184 3.46 -10.51 -17.68
CA ASP A 184 4.90 -10.73 -17.73
C ASP A 184 5.63 -9.41 -17.47
N LEU A 185 5.21 -8.31 -18.12
CA LEU A 185 5.78 -6.98 -17.95
C LEU A 185 5.64 -6.47 -16.52
N ILE A 186 4.47 -6.63 -15.90
CA ILE A 186 4.23 -6.22 -14.51
C ILE A 186 5.12 -7.06 -13.59
N SER A 187 5.13 -8.39 -13.76
CA SER A 187 5.90 -9.31 -12.91
C SER A 187 7.40 -9.01 -12.92
N GLU A 188 7.94 -8.67 -14.09
CA GLU A 188 9.36 -8.37 -14.28
C GLU A 188 9.78 -7.00 -13.73
N ASN A 189 8.86 -6.02 -13.73
CA ASN A 189 9.20 -4.62 -13.45
C ASN A 189 8.57 -4.05 -12.17
N LEU A 190 7.69 -4.79 -11.49
CA LEU A 190 6.95 -4.30 -10.32
C LEU A 190 7.87 -4.00 -9.12
N GLY A 191 8.94 -4.77 -8.95
CA GLY A 191 9.85 -4.63 -7.81
C GLY A 191 9.13 -4.78 -6.46
N SER A 192 9.25 -3.79 -5.60
CA SER A 192 8.59 -3.73 -4.29
C SER A 192 7.22 -3.05 -4.31
N ALA A 193 6.73 -2.63 -5.48
CA ALA A 193 5.44 -1.96 -5.61
C ALA A 193 4.27 -2.95 -5.57
N ASN A 194 3.07 -2.42 -5.33
CA ASN A 194 1.83 -3.19 -5.44
C ASN A 194 1.12 -2.83 -6.75
N PHE A 195 0.36 -3.79 -7.30
CA PHE A 195 -0.46 -3.57 -8.49
C PHE A 195 -1.89 -4.08 -8.26
N PHE A 196 -2.87 -3.22 -8.52
CA PHE A 196 -4.29 -3.54 -8.45
C PHE A 196 -4.93 -3.23 -9.80
N ALA A 197 -5.79 -4.13 -10.28
CA ALA A 197 -6.57 -3.93 -11.50
C ALA A 197 -8.06 -3.95 -11.18
N PHE A 198 -8.78 -2.98 -11.72
CA PHE A 198 -10.24 -2.89 -11.67
C PHE A 198 -10.78 -3.08 -13.09
N GLY A 199 -11.46 -4.21 -13.30
CA GLY A 199 -12.21 -4.46 -14.53
C GLY A 199 -13.60 -3.81 -14.43
N ILE A 200 -13.94 -2.95 -15.37
CA ILE A 200 -15.25 -2.28 -15.44
C ILE A 200 -15.91 -2.72 -16.73
N GLY A 201 -16.85 -3.64 -16.65
CA GLY A 201 -17.58 -4.13 -17.82
C GLY A 201 -18.88 -4.79 -17.42
N SER A 202 -19.80 -4.91 -18.38
CA SER A 202 -20.94 -5.81 -18.29
C SER A 202 -20.46 -7.20 -18.75
N SER A 203 -20.30 -8.12 -17.82
CA SER A 203 -20.26 -9.55 -18.16
C SER A 203 -21.60 -10.04 -18.61
#